data_218b5480b0431bd1e3a73037cce15f94
#
_entry.id   218b5480b0431bd1e3a73037cce15f94
#
_cell.length_a   1.000
_cell.length_b   1.000
_cell.length_c   1.000
_cell.angle_alpha   90.00
_cell.angle_beta   90.00
_cell.angle_gamma   90.00
#
_symmetry.space_group_name_H-M   'P 1'
#
loop_
_entity.id
_entity.type
_entity.pdbx_description
1 polymer ?
#
loop_
_entity_poly.entity_id
_entity_poly.type
_entity_poly.pdbx_seq_one_letter_code
_entity_poly.pdbx_strand_id
1 'polypeptide(L)'
;MLRPDRTAQVIELADGEAATPAGLCAAIGCCRHVEVVTLAGDLDMWLDGEGPRANPVPPVNVIGSLLGAAFGRGTRYVGTVVLTGGADRQGNTRGLSDERLGGLLGHLEQLGTDVGDAGG
;
A
#
# COMPACT_ATOMS: atom_id res chain seq x y z
N MET A 1 -1.42 1.62 -4.99
CA MET A 1 -2.35 0.60 -4.45
C MET A 1 -2.06 -0.74 -5.10
N LEU A 2 -1.79 -1.74 -4.29
CA LEU A 2 -1.53 -3.10 -4.73
C LEU A 2 -2.70 -3.99 -4.37
N ARG A 3 -3.22 -4.74 -5.33
CA ARG A 3 -4.34 -5.67 -5.11
C ARG A 3 -3.86 -7.12 -5.11
N PRO A 4 -4.62 -8.03 -4.47
CA PRO A 4 -4.25 -9.46 -4.43
C PRO A 4 -4.15 -10.13 -5.79
N ASP A 5 -4.77 -9.59 -6.84
CA ASP A 5 -4.74 -10.12 -8.19
C ASP A 5 -3.47 -9.75 -8.98
N ARG A 6 -2.46 -9.22 -8.30
CA ARG A 6 -1.18 -8.76 -8.86
C ARG A 6 -1.31 -7.52 -9.74
N THR A 7 -2.36 -6.74 -9.55
CA THR A 7 -2.47 -5.43 -10.21
C THR A 7 -2.02 -4.33 -9.26
N ALA A 8 -1.45 -3.28 -9.84
CA ALA A 8 -1.07 -2.08 -9.11
C ALA A 8 -1.62 -0.86 -9.82
N GLN A 9 -1.95 0.16 -9.08
CA GLN A 9 -2.46 1.41 -9.61
C GLN A 9 -1.85 2.57 -8.84
N VAL A 10 -1.31 3.54 -9.57
CA VAL A 10 -0.89 4.81 -8.96
C VAL A 10 -2.14 5.64 -8.75
N ILE A 11 -2.41 6.01 -7.50
CA ILE A 11 -3.54 6.89 -7.16
C ILE A 11 -3.00 8.19 -6.61
N GLU A 12 -3.62 9.30 -6.98
CA GLU A 12 -3.29 10.59 -6.40
C GLU A 12 -4.04 10.75 -5.10
N LEU A 13 -3.31 11.09 -4.04
CA LEU A 13 -3.91 11.46 -2.77
C LEU A 13 -4.22 12.95 -2.84
N ALA A 14 -5.50 13.29 -2.85
CA ALA A 14 -5.90 14.67 -2.72
C ALA A 14 -5.45 15.21 -1.37
N ASP A 15 -4.98 16.47 -1.36
CA ASP A 15 -4.54 17.10 -0.12
C ASP A 15 -5.65 17.03 0.93
N GLY A 16 -5.37 16.33 2.02
CA GLY A 16 -6.20 16.27 3.21
C GLY A 16 -7.09 15.05 3.34
N GLU A 17 -7.84 14.62 2.32
CA GLU A 17 -8.83 13.55 2.51
C GLU A 17 -8.29 12.14 2.28
N ALA A 18 -7.64 11.92 1.14
CA ALA A 18 -7.19 10.57 0.80
C ALA A 18 -5.98 10.12 1.62
N ALA A 19 -5.23 11.07 2.20
CA ALA A 19 -4.11 10.77 3.09
C ALA A 19 -4.54 10.55 4.54
N THR A 20 -5.83 10.66 4.86
CA THR A 20 -6.33 10.40 6.21
C THR A 20 -6.55 8.90 6.41
N PRO A 21 -6.58 8.41 7.66
CA PRO A 21 -6.93 7.01 7.93
C PRO A 21 -8.27 6.62 7.30
N ALA A 22 -9.28 7.50 7.31
CA ALA A 22 -10.57 7.22 6.69
C ALA A 22 -10.46 7.08 5.17
N GLY A 23 -9.71 7.96 4.51
CA GLY A 23 -9.49 7.90 3.07
C GLY A 23 -8.73 6.64 2.66
N LEU A 24 -7.69 6.27 3.42
CA LEU A 24 -6.93 5.05 3.18
C LEU A 24 -7.79 3.81 3.42
N CYS A 25 -8.61 3.82 4.46
CA CYS A 25 -9.54 2.74 4.74
C CYS A 25 -10.52 2.54 3.59
N ALA A 26 -11.06 3.63 3.04
CA ALA A 26 -11.95 3.56 1.89
C ALA A 26 -11.26 2.98 0.65
N ALA A 27 -10.02 3.38 0.38
CA ALA A 27 -9.25 2.88 -0.76
C ALA A 27 -8.93 1.38 -0.62
N ILE A 28 -8.63 0.92 0.58
CA ILE A 28 -8.34 -0.47 0.88
C ILE A 28 -9.61 -1.32 0.91
N GLY A 29 -10.73 -0.72 1.26
CA GLY A 29 -11.99 -1.43 1.45
C GLY A 29 -12.16 -2.03 2.83
N CYS A 30 -11.39 -1.57 3.83
CA CYS A 30 -11.50 -2.07 5.19
C CYS A 30 -12.71 -1.46 5.90
N CYS A 31 -13.22 -2.16 6.93
CA CYS A 31 -14.45 -1.79 7.61
C CYS A 31 -14.23 -1.05 8.91
N ARG A 32 -13.05 -1.14 9.52
CA ARG A 32 -12.84 -0.66 10.89
C ARG A 32 -11.63 0.24 11.02
N HIS A 33 -10.44 -0.26 10.75
CA HIS A 33 -9.21 0.52 10.88
C HIS A 33 -8.14 0.04 9.93
N VAL A 34 -7.26 0.96 9.57
CA VAL A 34 -6.06 0.62 8.81
C VAL A 34 -4.90 0.40 9.76
N GLU A 35 -3.99 -0.45 9.35
CA GLU A 35 -2.73 -0.69 10.03
C GLU A 35 -1.61 -0.23 9.11
N VAL A 36 -0.56 0.33 9.68
CA VAL A 36 0.59 0.79 8.91
C VAL A 36 1.83 -0.03 9.25
N VAL A 37 2.56 -0.42 8.22
CA VAL A 37 3.86 -1.06 8.35
C VAL A 37 4.88 -0.13 7.70
N THR A 38 5.81 0.38 8.49
CA THR A 38 6.87 1.23 7.96
C THR A 38 7.96 0.34 7.34
N LEU A 39 8.14 0.46 6.04
CA LEU A 39 9.14 -0.31 5.29
C LEU A 39 10.47 0.42 5.26
N ALA A 40 10.43 1.73 5.13
CA ALA A 40 11.60 2.60 5.14
C ALA A 40 11.19 3.98 5.65
N GLY A 41 12.12 4.88 5.90
CA GLY A 41 11.80 6.21 6.40
C GLY A 41 10.90 7.05 5.49
N ASP A 42 10.87 6.72 4.20
CA ASP A 42 10.04 7.39 3.19
C ASP A 42 9.04 6.45 2.52
N LEU A 43 8.72 5.33 3.15
CA LEU A 43 7.84 4.32 2.56
C LEU A 43 7.04 3.61 3.65
N ASP A 44 5.75 3.85 3.65
CA ASP A 44 4.78 3.17 4.50
C ASP A 44 3.84 2.31 3.66
N MET A 45 3.45 1.17 4.23
CA MET A 45 2.46 0.28 3.63
C MET A 45 1.23 0.21 4.54
N TRP A 46 0.08 0.55 3.99
CA TRP A 46 -1.20 0.58 4.70
C TRP A 46 -2.05 -0.60 4.29
N LEU A 47 -2.65 -1.26 5.26
CA LEU A 47 -3.47 -2.45 5.05
C LEU A 47 -4.63 -2.48 6.05
N ASP A 48 -5.59 -3.38 5.78
CA ASP A 48 -6.70 -3.61 6.69
C ASP A 48 -6.21 -4.32 7.95
N GLY A 49 -6.30 -3.66 9.09
CA GLY A 49 -5.88 -4.21 10.38
C GLY A 49 -6.68 -5.43 10.81
N GLU A 50 -7.87 -5.64 10.25
CA GLU A 50 -8.72 -6.79 10.55
C GLU A 50 -8.64 -7.90 9.50
N GLY A 51 -7.89 -7.67 8.40
CA GLY A 51 -7.83 -8.59 7.27
C GLY A 51 -7.56 -10.04 7.64
N PRO A 52 -6.49 -10.34 8.41
CA PRO A 52 -6.17 -11.73 8.78
C PRO A 52 -7.23 -12.40 9.66
N ARG A 53 -8.05 -11.62 10.33
CA ARG A 53 -9.11 -12.10 11.23
C ARG A 53 -10.50 -12.00 10.62
N ALA A 54 -10.58 -11.48 9.39
CA ALA A 54 -11.86 -11.36 8.68
C ALA A 54 -12.41 -12.73 8.29
N ASN A 55 -13.71 -12.82 8.13
CA ASN A 55 -14.37 -14.04 7.69
C ASN A 55 -15.32 -13.70 6.52
N PRO A 56 -15.01 -14.09 5.28
CA PRO A 56 -13.79 -14.85 4.89
C PRO A 56 -12.53 -14.00 4.93
N VAL A 57 -11.37 -14.64 5.10
CA VAL A 57 -10.08 -13.96 5.03
C VAL A 57 -9.83 -13.52 3.58
N PRO A 58 -9.44 -12.26 3.34
CA PRO A 58 -9.11 -11.80 1.98
C PRO A 58 -7.97 -12.62 1.37
N PRO A 59 -7.88 -12.68 0.04
CA PRO A 59 -6.76 -13.36 -0.63
C PRO A 59 -5.41 -12.77 -0.24
N VAL A 60 -4.38 -13.62 -0.24
CA VAL A 60 -3.00 -13.18 0.00
C VAL A 60 -2.58 -12.20 -1.08
N ASN A 61 -2.01 -11.07 -0.65
CA ASN A 61 -1.39 -10.12 -1.56
C ASN A 61 0.07 -10.54 -1.76
N VAL A 62 0.32 -11.32 -2.81
CA VAL A 62 1.65 -11.87 -3.08
C VAL A 62 2.66 -10.76 -3.32
N ILE A 63 2.29 -9.77 -4.12
CA ILE A 63 3.19 -8.66 -4.46
C ILE A 63 3.49 -7.82 -3.21
N GLY A 64 2.47 -7.49 -2.41
CA GLY A 64 2.68 -6.77 -1.16
C GLY A 64 3.55 -7.54 -0.18
N SER A 65 3.38 -8.86 -0.09
CA SER A 65 4.18 -9.72 0.78
C SER A 65 5.64 -9.80 0.31
N LEU A 66 5.87 -9.92 -1.00
CA LEU A 66 7.22 -9.92 -1.56
C LEU A 66 7.91 -8.58 -1.36
N LEU A 67 7.18 -7.49 -1.55
CA LEU A 67 7.71 -6.15 -1.32
C LEU A 67 8.09 -5.97 0.16
N GLY A 68 7.23 -6.38 1.08
CA GLY A 68 7.54 -6.34 2.51
C GLY A 68 8.80 -7.13 2.83
N ALA A 69 8.96 -8.32 2.26
CA ALA A 69 10.14 -9.17 2.45
C ALA A 69 11.41 -8.47 1.97
N ALA A 70 11.35 -7.72 0.87
CA ALA A 70 12.50 -6.97 0.37
C ALA A 70 12.98 -5.90 1.35
N PHE A 71 12.11 -5.43 2.24
CA PHE A 71 12.44 -4.48 3.30
C PHE A 71 12.57 -5.14 4.68
N GLY A 72 12.76 -6.44 4.73
CA GLY A 72 12.98 -7.17 5.98
C GLY A 72 11.72 -7.56 6.75
N ARG A 73 10.54 -7.43 6.14
CA ARG A 73 9.27 -7.80 6.76
C ARG A 73 8.79 -9.13 6.21
N GLY A 74 9.12 -10.22 6.85
CA GLY A 74 8.80 -11.58 6.41
C GLY A 74 7.36 -12.02 6.72
N THR A 75 6.39 -11.11 6.64
CA THR A 75 4.99 -11.38 6.96
C THR A 75 4.18 -11.56 5.69
N ARG A 76 3.19 -12.46 5.75
CA ARG A 76 2.22 -12.64 4.67
C ARG A 76 1.09 -11.62 4.86
N TYR A 77 0.90 -10.76 3.88
CA TYR A 77 -0.15 -9.76 3.91
C TYR A 77 -1.32 -10.19 3.04
N VAL A 78 -2.54 -9.87 3.48
CA VAL A 78 -3.79 -10.21 2.78
C VAL A 78 -4.54 -8.95 2.39
N GLY A 79 -5.32 -9.04 1.31
CA GLY A 79 -6.13 -7.93 0.85
C GLY A 79 -5.33 -6.86 0.11
N THR A 80 -5.99 -5.75 -0.19
CA THR A 80 -5.39 -4.62 -0.88
C THR A 80 -4.49 -3.83 0.07
N VAL A 81 -3.33 -3.39 -0.42
CA VAL A 81 -2.44 -2.52 0.34
C VAL A 81 -2.19 -1.21 -0.42
N VAL A 82 -1.95 -0.14 0.29
CA VAL A 82 -1.61 1.16 -0.27
C VAL A 82 -0.23 1.56 0.22
N LEU A 83 0.62 1.99 -0.70
CA LEU A 83 1.96 2.48 -0.39
C LEU A 83 1.96 4.00 -0.45
N THR A 84 2.52 4.61 0.58
CA THR A 84 2.65 6.07 0.69
C THR A 84 4.07 6.43 1.10
N GLY A 85 4.40 7.72 1.05
CA GLY A 85 5.62 8.23 1.67
C GLY A 85 5.51 8.16 3.19
N GLY A 86 6.60 8.42 3.89
CA GLY A 86 6.59 8.50 5.34
C GLY A 86 5.83 9.72 5.85
N ALA A 87 5.63 9.80 7.15
CA ALA A 87 5.00 10.95 7.77
C ALA A 87 5.92 12.18 7.75
N ASP A 88 5.34 13.36 7.61
CA ASP A 88 6.06 14.61 7.76
C ASP A 88 6.28 14.95 9.25
N ARG A 89 6.85 16.13 9.52
CA ARG A 89 7.15 16.55 10.90
C ARG A 89 5.91 16.75 11.77
N GLN A 90 4.76 17.01 11.13
CA GLN A 90 3.49 17.15 11.82
C GLN A 90 2.72 15.83 11.94
N GLY A 91 3.29 14.73 11.44
CA GLY A 91 2.64 13.44 11.45
C GLY A 91 1.67 13.19 10.29
N ASN A 92 1.64 14.08 9.31
CA ASN A 92 0.78 13.93 8.14
C ASN A 92 1.43 12.97 7.13
N THR A 93 0.64 12.08 6.57
CA THR A 93 1.09 11.15 5.54
C THR A 93 1.41 11.89 4.25
N ARG A 94 2.58 11.60 3.68
CA ARG A 94 3.00 12.15 2.39
C ARG A 94 2.70 11.18 1.27
N GLY A 95 2.56 11.72 0.05
CA GLY A 95 2.64 10.90 -1.14
C GLY A 95 4.06 10.37 -1.36
N LEU A 96 4.20 9.39 -2.24
CA LEU A 96 5.51 8.88 -2.64
C LEU A 96 6.26 9.96 -3.43
N SER A 97 7.56 10.10 -3.17
CA SER A 97 8.40 10.95 -4.01
C SER A 97 8.53 10.34 -5.40
N ASP A 98 8.83 11.16 -6.41
CA ASP A 98 9.01 10.68 -7.78
C ASP A 98 10.11 9.62 -7.86
N GLU A 99 11.20 9.82 -7.13
CA GLU A 99 12.30 8.87 -7.07
C GLU A 99 11.86 7.54 -6.47
N ARG A 100 11.16 7.57 -5.35
CA ARG A 100 10.66 6.35 -4.70
C ARG A 100 9.61 5.65 -5.56
N LEU A 101 8.71 6.39 -6.16
CA LEU A 101 7.70 5.84 -7.05
C LEU A 101 8.34 5.15 -8.25
N GLY A 102 9.31 5.78 -8.89
CA GLY A 102 10.03 5.19 -10.03
C GLY A 102 10.74 3.90 -9.64
N GLY A 103 11.41 3.88 -8.50
CA GLY A 103 12.06 2.67 -7.97
C GLY A 103 11.08 1.54 -7.68
N LEU A 104 9.94 1.87 -7.07
CA LEU A 104 8.90 0.89 -6.79
C LEU A 104 8.30 0.32 -8.07
N LEU A 105 7.98 1.15 -9.06
CA LEU A 105 7.40 0.68 -10.32
C LEU A 105 8.34 -0.28 -11.03
N GLY A 106 9.64 0.04 -11.07
CA GLY A 106 10.63 -0.86 -11.65
C GLY A 106 10.72 -2.19 -10.90
N HIS A 107 10.70 -2.14 -9.58
CA HIS A 107 10.74 -3.35 -8.75
C HIS A 107 9.48 -4.20 -8.93
N LEU A 108 8.30 -3.55 -9.00
CA LEU A 108 7.03 -4.24 -9.21
C LEU A 108 6.99 -4.93 -10.57
N GLU A 109 7.53 -4.32 -11.62
CA GLU A 109 7.63 -4.97 -12.93
C GLU A 109 8.44 -6.25 -12.85
N GLN A 110 9.55 -6.24 -12.10
CA GLN A 110 10.37 -7.43 -11.91
C GLN A 110 9.64 -8.53 -11.15
N LEU A 111 8.68 -8.16 -10.31
CA LEU A 111 7.85 -9.12 -9.56
C LEU A 111 6.65 -9.64 -10.37
N GLY A 112 6.50 -9.19 -11.60
CA GLY A 112 5.39 -9.62 -12.45
C GLY A 112 4.08 -8.92 -12.16
N THR A 113 4.16 -7.71 -11.62
CA THR A 113 2.97 -6.90 -11.33
C THR A 113 2.46 -6.23 -12.59
N ASP A 114 1.14 -6.26 -12.79
CA ASP A 114 0.48 -5.53 -13.86
C ASP A 114 0.14 -4.12 -13.34
N VAL A 115 0.88 -3.13 -13.81
CA VAL A 115 0.72 -1.75 -13.35
C VAL A 115 -0.24 -1.02 -14.27
N GLY A 116 -1.40 -0.64 -13.73
CA GLY A 116 -2.37 0.16 -14.44
C GLY A 116 -2.03 1.64 -14.38
N ASP A 117 -2.47 2.38 -15.39
CA ASP A 117 -2.35 3.83 -15.43
C ASP A 117 -3.48 4.45 -14.59
N ALA A 118 -3.12 5.36 -13.67
CA ALA A 118 -4.10 6.03 -12.83
C ALA A 118 -5.07 6.91 -13.63
N GLY A 119 -4.67 7.35 -14.81
CA GLY A 119 -5.51 8.14 -15.70
C GLY A 119 -6.34 7.30 -16.67
N GLY A 120 -6.12 6.01 -16.66
CA GLY A 120 -6.75 5.11 -17.63
C GLY A 120 -8.09 4.59 -17.23
#